data_7538c7750b79fcd938c498750ca4693e
#
_entry.id   7538c7750b79fcd938c498750ca4693e
#
_cell.length_a   1.000
_cell.length_b   1.000
_cell.length_c   1.000
_cell.angle_alpha   90.00
_cell.angle_beta   90.00
_cell.angle_gamma   90.00
#
_symmetry.space_group_name_H-M   'P 1'
#
loop_
_entity.id
_entity.type
_entity.pdbx_description
1 polymer ?
#
loop_
_entity_poly.entity_id
_entity_poly.type
_entity_poly.pdbx_seq_one_letter_code
_entity_poly.pdbx_strand_id
1 'polypeptide(L)'
;SARKHFDILVSVAFLTANGRGEDFPYENLNYGNTIIKFLKSMSPEREAVVMYGGNGTSHRMVIDPSQDLKVWLWQILSAGGRFWNCYFTNVPTLTHDNRNAFNETEAYVFVKENERLLERHVPVANVGIYYSRSTRISYRQESEEGDRFGVDIRGVETVLMENHIPHDFILDNLVSKETLQKYQVVFLPNVRCMSD
;
A
#
# COMPACT_ATOMS: atom_id res chain seq x y z
N SER A 1 -21.97 -3.75 4.55
CA SER A 1 -20.71 -3.59 3.81
C SER A 1 -19.85 -4.82 4.01
N ALA A 2 -19.14 -5.23 2.97
CA ALA A 2 -18.32 -6.44 2.96
C ALA A 2 -17.31 -6.47 4.13
N ARG A 3 -16.74 -5.32 4.50
CA ARG A 3 -15.75 -5.21 5.60
C ARG A 3 -16.18 -5.79 6.95
N LYS A 4 -17.47 -5.94 7.21
CA LYS A 4 -17.99 -6.55 8.44
C LYS A 4 -17.77 -8.08 8.51
N HIS A 5 -17.42 -8.69 7.40
CA HIS A 5 -17.35 -10.14 7.24
C HIS A 5 -15.92 -10.67 7.02
N PHE A 6 -14.93 -9.79 7.02
CA PHE A 6 -13.53 -10.18 6.81
C PHE A 6 -12.69 -9.77 8.01
N ASP A 7 -11.81 -10.65 8.46
CA ASP A 7 -10.88 -10.40 9.56
C ASP A 7 -9.58 -9.79 9.09
N ILE A 8 -9.20 -10.07 7.85
CA ILE A 8 -7.94 -9.63 7.24
C ILE A 8 -8.25 -8.96 5.90
N LEU A 9 -7.61 -7.82 5.64
CA LEU A 9 -7.63 -7.13 4.37
C LEU A 9 -6.33 -7.42 3.64
N VAL A 10 -6.41 -7.98 2.44
CA VAL A 10 -5.23 -8.34 1.64
C VAL A 10 -5.23 -7.59 0.32
N SER A 11 -4.10 -7.03 -0.05
CA SER A 11 -3.84 -6.54 -1.40
C SER A 11 -2.66 -7.30 -1.99
N VAL A 12 -2.77 -7.62 -3.27
CA VAL A 12 -1.67 -8.22 -4.03
C VAL A 12 -0.87 -7.10 -4.67
N ALA A 13 0.43 -7.18 -4.53
CA ALA A 13 1.32 -6.19 -5.10
C ALA A 13 2.60 -6.85 -5.61
N PHE A 14 3.20 -6.23 -6.61
CA PHE A 14 4.46 -6.64 -7.17
C PHE A 14 5.41 -5.46 -7.18
N LEU A 15 6.62 -5.67 -6.72
CA LEU A 15 7.64 -4.64 -6.65
C LEU A 15 8.05 -4.16 -8.06
N THR A 16 8.16 -5.11 -8.98
CA THR A 16 8.48 -4.82 -10.37
C THR A 16 7.20 -4.72 -11.20
N ALA A 17 7.15 -3.73 -12.07
CA ALA A 17 5.99 -3.44 -12.89
C ALA A 17 5.50 -4.66 -13.65
N ASN A 18 4.24 -4.90 -13.56
CA ASN A 18 3.55 -5.87 -14.40
C ASN A 18 3.65 -5.41 -15.85
N GLY A 19 4.34 -6.12 -16.69
CA GLY A 19 4.40 -6.16 -18.16
C GLY A 19 3.55 -5.26 -19.02
N ARG A 20 3.03 -4.21 -18.52
CA ARG A 20 2.34 -3.13 -19.20
C ARG A 20 3.21 -1.91 -19.41
N GLY A 21 4.45 -2.09 -19.65
CA GLY A 21 5.20 -0.98 -20.13
C GLY A 21 6.35 -0.60 -19.20
N GLU A 22 7.04 -0.29 -19.89
CA GLU A 22 8.33 0.30 -19.95
C GLU A 22 8.45 1.54 -19.04
N ASP A 23 7.35 2.05 -18.44
CA ASP A 23 7.35 3.43 -18.01
C ASP A 23 7.58 3.67 -16.51
N PHE A 24 7.44 2.67 -15.63
CA PHE A 24 7.47 2.98 -14.19
C PHE A 24 8.06 1.91 -13.27
N PRO A 25 9.36 1.62 -13.35
CA PRO A 25 9.99 0.67 -12.42
C PRO A 25 9.99 1.17 -10.97
N TYR A 26 9.92 2.49 -10.75
CA TYR A 26 10.02 3.10 -9.41
C TYR A 26 8.69 3.52 -8.80
N GLU A 27 7.59 3.59 -9.55
CA GLU A 27 6.28 3.97 -9.00
C GLU A 27 5.77 2.98 -7.95
N ASN A 28 6.22 1.74 -7.99
CA ASN A 28 5.80 0.72 -7.07
C ASN A 28 6.62 0.67 -5.76
N LEU A 29 7.72 1.41 -5.66
CA LEU A 29 8.57 1.35 -4.47
C LEU A 29 7.81 1.77 -3.20
N ASN A 30 6.92 2.75 -3.32
CA ASN A 30 6.12 3.25 -2.22
C ASN A 30 4.78 2.52 -2.04
N TYR A 31 4.44 1.62 -2.95
CA TYR A 31 3.12 0.99 -2.98
C TYR A 31 2.80 0.20 -1.71
N GLY A 32 3.79 -0.43 -1.12
CA GLY A 32 3.62 -1.18 0.13
C GLY A 32 3.09 -0.31 1.27
N ASN A 33 3.64 0.87 1.44
CA ASN A 33 3.17 1.85 2.42
C ASN A 33 1.79 2.38 2.07
N THR A 34 1.61 2.84 0.82
CA THR A 34 0.36 3.40 0.31
C THR A 34 -0.82 2.45 0.54
N ILE A 35 -0.67 1.20 0.11
CA ILE A 35 -1.80 0.25 0.17
C ILE A 35 -2.14 -0.16 1.60
N ILE A 36 -1.16 -0.31 2.48
CA ILE A 36 -1.42 -0.60 3.89
C ILE A 36 -2.19 0.56 4.53
N LYS A 37 -1.76 1.79 4.34
CA LYS A 37 -2.48 2.97 4.86
C LYS A 37 -3.90 3.05 4.32
N PHE A 38 -4.08 2.76 3.04
CA PHE A 38 -5.40 2.74 2.41
C PHE A 38 -6.30 1.64 3.02
N LEU A 39 -5.79 0.42 3.19
CA LEU A 39 -6.52 -0.67 3.82
C LEU A 39 -6.86 -0.35 5.28
N LYS A 40 -5.90 0.17 6.03
CA LYS A 40 -6.11 0.60 7.43
C LYS A 40 -7.12 1.75 7.53
N SER A 41 -7.16 2.67 6.57
CA SER A 41 -8.19 3.72 6.55
C SER A 41 -9.60 3.16 6.36
N MET A 42 -9.75 2.03 5.66
CA MET A 42 -11.05 1.36 5.51
C MET A 42 -11.51 0.66 6.79
N SER A 43 -10.59 0.09 7.55
CA SER A 43 -10.85 -0.73 8.74
C SER A 43 -9.63 -0.75 9.66
N PRO A 44 -9.47 0.28 10.51
CA PRO A 44 -8.27 0.43 11.36
C PRO A 44 -8.05 -0.74 12.31
N GLU A 45 -9.13 -1.39 12.71
CA GLU A 45 -9.15 -2.52 13.63
C GLU A 45 -8.74 -3.85 12.98
N ARG A 46 -8.67 -3.91 11.65
CA ARG A 46 -8.36 -5.14 10.92
C ARG A 46 -6.89 -5.23 10.56
N GLU A 47 -6.40 -6.46 10.45
CA GLU A 47 -5.07 -6.68 9.89
C GLU A 47 -5.06 -6.35 8.40
N ALA A 48 -4.05 -5.60 7.98
CA ALA A 48 -3.79 -5.26 6.59
C ALA A 48 -2.52 -5.96 6.13
N VAL A 49 -2.62 -6.72 5.05
CA VAL A 49 -1.54 -7.56 4.54
C VAL A 49 -1.25 -7.22 3.08
N VAL A 50 -0.01 -7.08 2.73
CA VAL A 50 0.44 -7.08 1.34
C VAL A 50 0.95 -8.47 1.00
N MET A 51 0.28 -9.11 0.06
CA MET A 51 0.79 -10.31 -0.57
C MET A 51 1.69 -9.90 -1.73
N TYR A 52 2.93 -10.30 -1.69
CA TYR A 52 3.94 -9.98 -2.70
C TYR A 52 4.68 -11.26 -3.10
N GLY A 53 5.42 -11.19 -4.15
CA GLY A 53 6.30 -12.29 -4.56
C GLY A 53 6.30 -12.51 -6.05
N GLY A 54 7.44 -12.94 -6.53
CA GLY A 54 7.74 -13.16 -7.92
C GLY A 54 7.52 -11.91 -8.77
N ASN A 55 8.26 -11.77 -9.81
CA ASN A 55 7.95 -10.74 -10.79
C ASN A 55 6.60 -10.98 -11.40
N GLY A 56 5.90 -9.89 -11.64
CA GLY A 56 4.63 -9.88 -12.29
C GLY A 56 4.56 -10.85 -13.46
N THR A 57 3.45 -11.27 -13.79
CA THR A 57 2.97 -12.39 -14.59
C THR A 57 3.88 -13.04 -15.64
N SER A 58 4.83 -12.31 -16.24
CA SER A 58 5.70 -12.82 -17.32
C SER A 58 7.06 -13.34 -16.84
N HIS A 59 7.56 -12.89 -15.69
CA HIS A 59 8.92 -13.16 -15.24
C HIS A 59 8.99 -13.68 -13.80
N ARG A 60 8.15 -14.64 -13.48
CA ARG A 60 8.01 -15.22 -12.13
C ARG A 60 9.27 -15.87 -11.56
N MET A 61 10.29 -15.97 -12.37
CA MET A 61 11.58 -16.59 -12.01
C MET A 61 12.69 -15.58 -11.75
N VAL A 62 12.42 -14.30 -11.93
CA VAL A 62 13.40 -13.24 -11.67
C VAL A 62 13.25 -12.80 -10.23
N ILE A 63 14.37 -12.58 -9.57
CA ILE A 63 14.39 -12.05 -8.21
C ILE A 63 14.12 -10.55 -8.21
N ASP A 64 13.50 -10.10 -7.16
CA ASP A 64 13.40 -8.67 -6.89
C ASP A 64 14.76 -8.14 -6.42
N PRO A 65 15.13 -6.89 -6.76
CA PRO A 65 16.33 -6.27 -6.23
C PRO A 65 16.31 -6.27 -4.70
N SER A 66 17.35 -6.80 -4.08
CA SER A 66 17.41 -7.04 -2.64
C SER A 66 17.12 -5.78 -1.80
N GLN A 67 17.64 -4.64 -2.21
CA GLN A 67 17.47 -3.39 -1.47
C GLN A 67 16.05 -2.84 -1.62
N ASP A 68 15.49 -2.91 -2.81
CA ASP A 68 14.13 -2.46 -3.08
C ASP A 68 13.12 -3.30 -2.28
N LEU A 69 13.33 -4.62 -2.24
CA LEU A 69 12.50 -5.52 -1.44
C LEU A 69 12.57 -5.19 0.05
N LYS A 70 13.78 -4.94 0.59
CA LYS A 70 13.93 -4.54 1.99
C LYS A 70 13.23 -3.23 2.30
N VAL A 71 13.43 -2.20 1.48
CA VAL A 71 12.73 -0.91 1.65
C VAL A 71 11.22 -1.13 1.69
N TRP A 72 10.71 -1.95 0.80
CA TRP A 72 9.29 -2.24 0.70
C TRP A 72 8.73 -2.93 1.95
N LEU A 73 9.42 -3.95 2.43
CA LEU A 73 9.02 -4.66 3.65
C LEU A 73 9.01 -3.74 4.88
N TRP A 74 10.03 -2.91 5.03
CA TRP A 74 10.09 -1.94 6.12
C TRP A 74 9.01 -0.86 6.03
N GLN A 75 8.67 -0.41 4.83
CA GLN A 75 7.56 0.50 4.62
C GLN A 75 6.21 -0.12 5.00
N ILE A 76 5.98 -1.38 4.65
CA ILE A 76 4.76 -2.11 5.05
C ILE A 76 4.65 -2.19 6.57
N LEU A 77 5.74 -2.58 7.25
CA LEU A 77 5.76 -2.65 8.71
C LEU A 77 5.54 -1.29 9.36
N SER A 78 6.22 -0.25 8.89
CA SER A 78 6.10 1.11 9.45
C SER A 78 4.69 1.68 9.28
N ALA A 79 3.97 1.26 8.24
CA ALA A 79 2.57 1.61 8.01
C ALA A 79 1.57 0.81 8.87
N GLY A 80 2.05 -0.08 9.75
CA GLY A 80 1.20 -0.92 10.60
C GLY A 80 0.63 -2.14 9.89
N GLY A 81 1.22 -2.53 8.75
CA GLY A 81 0.80 -3.69 7.98
C GLY A 81 1.60 -4.95 8.26
N ARG A 82 1.21 -5.98 7.56
CA ARG A 82 1.90 -7.27 7.50
C ARG A 82 2.21 -7.61 6.05
N PHE A 83 3.16 -8.49 5.85
CA PHE A 83 3.51 -8.96 4.52
C PHE A 83 3.42 -10.49 4.44
N TRP A 84 3.06 -10.95 3.25
CA TRP A 84 2.95 -12.37 2.93
C TRP A 84 3.64 -12.62 1.60
N ASN A 85 4.73 -13.38 1.62
CA ASN A 85 5.40 -13.76 0.39
C ASN A 85 4.66 -14.93 -0.28
N CYS A 86 4.46 -14.79 -1.60
CA CYS A 86 3.89 -15.82 -2.45
C CYS A 86 4.91 -16.25 -3.48
N TYR A 87 5.48 -17.43 -3.32
CA TYR A 87 6.39 -18.01 -4.30
C TYR A 87 5.62 -18.64 -5.44
N PHE A 88 5.88 -18.17 -6.64
CA PHE A 88 5.36 -18.78 -7.84
C PHE A 88 6.35 -19.78 -8.41
N THR A 89 5.89 -20.99 -8.69
CA THR A 89 6.70 -22.02 -9.35
C THR A 89 5.98 -22.49 -10.62
N ASN A 90 6.73 -22.82 -11.65
CA ASN A 90 6.16 -23.43 -12.85
C ASN A 90 6.01 -24.95 -12.73
N VAL A 91 6.62 -25.54 -11.70
CA VAL A 91 6.57 -26.97 -11.41
C VAL A 91 6.19 -27.13 -9.95
N PRO A 92 5.23 -27.98 -9.61
CA PRO A 92 4.73 -28.10 -8.25
C PRO A 92 5.77 -28.42 -7.16
N THR A 93 6.95 -28.87 -7.58
CA THR A 93 8.02 -29.35 -6.67
C THR A 93 9.28 -28.51 -6.65
N LEU A 94 9.39 -27.46 -7.48
CA LEU A 94 10.64 -26.72 -7.62
C LEU A 94 10.40 -25.22 -7.51
N THR A 95 10.94 -24.62 -6.48
CA THR A 95 11.19 -23.18 -6.41
C THR A 95 12.51 -22.93 -7.13
N HIS A 96 12.47 -22.28 -8.28
CA HIS A 96 13.68 -22.13 -9.11
C HIS A 96 14.71 -21.17 -8.53
N ASP A 97 14.27 -20.20 -7.72
CA ASP A 97 15.19 -19.22 -7.15
C ASP A 97 14.78 -18.89 -5.70
N ASN A 98 15.64 -19.20 -4.77
CA ASN A 98 15.43 -18.97 -3.34
C ASN A 98 16.09 -17.68 -2.85
N ARG A 99 16.70 -16.87 -3.73
CA ARG A 99 17.41 -15.66 -3.32
C ARG A 99 16.47 -14.63 -2.66
N ASN A 100 15.23 -14.54 -3.10
CA ASN A 100 14.26 -13.69 -2.44
C ASN A 100 14.04 -14.11 -0.98
N ALA A 101 13.96 -15.39 -0.69
CA ALA A 101 13.83 -15.89 0.68
C ALA A 101 14.99 -15.43 1.57
N PHE A 102 16.22 -15.45 1.05
CA PHE A 102 17.37 -14.93 1.78
C PHE A 102 17.29 -13.43 2.00
N ASN A 103 16.88 -12.68 0.96
CA ASN A 103 16.77 -11.24 1.04
C ASN A 103 15.71 -10.77 2.05
N GLU A 104 14.69 -11.58 2.29
CA GLU A 104 13.60 -11.31 3.21
C GLU A 104 13.88 -11.74 4.65
N THR A 105 14.80 -12.65 4.86
CA THR A 105 15.06 -13.30 6.15
C THR A 105 15.22 -12.28 7.27
N GLU A 106 15.94 -11.19 7.04
CA GLU A 106 16.16 -10.14 8.03
C GLU A 106 14.82 -9.54 8.52
N ALA A 107 13.89 -9.24 7.61
CA ALA A 107 12.59 -8.67 7.97
C ALA A 107 11.72 -9.68 8.74
N TYR A 108 11.72 -10.95 8.32
CA TYR A 108 10.96 -11.99 9.02
C TYR A 108 11.51 -12.30 10.41
N VAL A 109 12.84 -12.32 10.57
CA VAL A 109 13.49 -12.48 11.89
C VAL A 109 13.14 -11.31 12.78
N PHE A 110 13.25 -10.09 12.28
CA PHE A 110 12.87 -8.89 13.04
C PHE A 110 11.41 -8.95 13.50
N VAL A 111 10.48 -9.32 12.64
CA VAL A 111 9.06 -9.47 13.01
C VAL A 111 8.89 -10.48 14.11
N LYS A 112 9.54 -11.65 14.00
CA LYS A 112 9.47 -12.71 15.01
C LYS A 112 10.02 -12.27 16.36
N GLU A 113 11.15 -11.57 16.37
CA GLU A 113 11.79 -11.10 17.60
C GLU A 113 11.05 -9.94 18.26
N ASN A 114 10.28 -9.17 17.48
CA ASN A 114 9.57 -7.98 17.94
C ASN A 114 8.04 -8.13 17.86
N GLU A 115 7.52 -9.35 17.87
CA GLU A 115 6.11 -9.63 17.69
C GLU A 115 5.22 -8.80 18.63
N ARG A 116 5.54 -8.77 19.93
CA ARG A 116 4.78 -7.99 20.92
C ARG A 116 4.73 -6.50 20.67
N LEU A 117 5.79 -5.94 20.09
CA LEU A 117 5.86 -4.53 19.71
C LEU A 117 4.98 -4.27 18.49
N LEU A 118 5.02 -5.17 17.52
CA LEU A 118 4.33 -5.03 16.25
C LEU A 118 2.84 -5.35 16.31
N GLU A 119 2.40 -6.21 17.24
CA GLU A 119 0.97 -6.54 17.41
C GLU A 119 0.08 -5.32 17.68
N ARG A 120 0.61 -4.33 18.40
CA ARG A 120 -0.13 -3.12 18.79
C ARG A 120 0.37 -1.87 18.12
N HIS A 121 1.15 -2.03 17.08
CA HIS A 121 1.71 -0.90 16.36
C HIS A 121 0.61 -0.12 15.61
N VAL A 122 0.48 1.15 15.94
CA VAL A 122 -0.38 2.10 15.27
C VAL A 122 0.49 3.25 14.78
N PRO A 123 0.59 3.44 13.47
CA PRO A 123 1.34 4.57 12.92
C PRO A 123 0.74 5.90 13.39
N VAL A 124 1.60 6.86 13.69
CA VAL A 124 1.18 8.23 14.01
C VAL A 124 1.20 9.06 12.73
N ALA A 125 0.10 9.73 12.43
CA ALA A 125 -0.01 10.62 11.29
C ALA A 125 -0.64 11.96 11.71
N ASN A 126 -0.01 13.05 11.30
CA ASN A 126 -0.50 14.42 11.54
C ASN A 126 -1.14 15.03 10.29
N VAL A 127 -1.05 14.36 9.15
CA VAL A 127 -1.57 14.79 7.85
C VAL A 127 -2.56 13.75 7.34
N GLY A 128 -3.69 14.21 6.84
CA GLY A 128 -4.69 13.39 6.17
C GLY A 128 -4.74 13.69 4.67
N ILE A 129 -4.89 12.67 3.84
CA ILE A 129 -5.19 12.80 2.42
C ILE A 129 -6.62 12.34 2.20
N TYR A 130 -7.49 13.26 1.82
CA TYR A 130 -8.87 12.94 1.55
C TYR A 130 -9.03 12.19 0.23
N TYR A 131 -9.63 11.02 0.30
CA TYR A 131 -9.90 10.17 -0.85
C TYR A 131 -11.40 10.10 -1.14
N SER A 132 -11.84 10.79 -2.19
CA SER A 132 -13.21 10.77 -2.66
C SER A 132 -13.44 9.69 -3.71
N ARG A 133 -14.18 8.66 -3.33
CA ARG A 133 -14.60 7.60 -4.27
C ARG A 133 -15.50 8.16 -5.38
N SER A 134 -16.38 9.07 -5.02
CA SER A 134 -17.31 9.70 -5.98
C SER A 134 -16.56 10.52 -7.02
N THR A 135 -15.54 11.28 -6.60
CA THR A 135 -14.65 12.01 -7.53
C THR A 135 -13.93 11.05 -8.46
N ARG A 136 -13.38 9.96 -7.94
CA ARG A 136 -12.67 8.98 -8.77
C ARG A 136 -13.57 8.33 -9.81
N ILE A 137 -14.82 8.03 -9.45
CA ILE A 137 -15.79 7.48 -10.39
C ILE A 137 -16.14 8.50 -11.48
N SER A 138 -16.36 9.77 -11.11
CA SER A 138 -16.62 10.85 -12.05
C SER A 138 -15.51 10.98 -13.10
N TYR A 139 -14.25 11.04 -12.67
CA TYR A 139 -13.11 11.10 -13.60
C TYR A 139 -13.02 9.89 -14.54
N ARG A 140 -13.29 8.71 -14.05
CA ARG A 140 -13.26 7.49 -14.90
C ARG A 140 -14.37 7.47 -15.96
N GLN A 141 -15.47 8.14 -15.72
CA GLN A 141 -16.56 8.24 -16.69
C GLN A 141 -16.28 9.25 -17.80
N GLU A 142 -15.48 10.26 -17.50
CA GLU A 142 -15.05 11.30 -18.47
C GLU A 142 -13.87 10.89 -19.35
N SER A 143 -13.43 9.70 -19.28
CA SER A 143 -12.39 8.82 -19.84
C SER A 143 -11.33 9.32 -20.85
N GLU A 144 -11.40 10.51 -21.40
CA GLU A 144 -10.35 11.03 -22.30
C GLU A 144 -9.09 11.53 -21.54
N GLU A 145 -9.19 11.81 -20.27
CA GLU A 145 -8.13 12.41 -19.45
C GLU A 145 -7.45 11.43 -18.45
N GLY A 146 -7.85 10.17 -18.44
CA GLY A 146 -7.29 9.16 -17.55
C GLY A 146 -7.66 9.35 -16.06
N ASP A 147 -6.94 8.70 -15.16
CA ASP A 147 -7.16 8.78 -13.70
C ASP A 147 -6.44 9.99 -13.08
N ARG A 148 -6.82 11.21 -13.48
CA ARG A 148 -6.23 12.45 -12.93
C ARG A 148 -6.29 12.51 -11.40
N PHE A 149 -7.40 12.10 -10.83
CA PHE A 149 -7.54 12.07 -9.38
C PHE A 149 -6.51 11.16 -8.72
N GLY A 150 -6.27 9.99 -9.31
CA GLY A 150 -5.23 9.09 -8.83
C GLY A 150 -3.82 9.64 -8.98
N VAL A 151 -3.56 10.41 -10.04
CA VAL A 151 -2.27 11.10 -10.25
C VAL A 151 -2.04 12.15 -9.17
N ASP A 152 -3.04 12.98 -8.89
CA ASP A 152 -2.92 14.04 -7.89
C ASP A 152 -2.77 13.49 -6.47
N ILE A 153 -3.50 12.43 -6.13
CA ILE A 153 -3.32 11.70 -4.86
C ILE A 153 -1.87 11.21 -4.72
N ARG A 154 -1.36 10.53 -5.76
CA ARG A 154 0.02 10.03 -5.73
C ARG A 154 1.04 11.16 -5.65
N GLY A 155 0.81 12.27 -6.33
CA GLY A 155 1.68 13.44 -6.26
C GLY A 155 1.80 13.99 -4.84
N VAL A 156 0.68 14.17 -4.15
CA VAL A 156 0.68 14.60 -2.74
C VAL A 156 1.36 13.57 -1.85
N GLU A 157 1.02 12.30 -2.01
CA GLU A 157 1.62 11.22 -1.23
C GLU A 157 3.13 11.13 -1.41
N THR A 158 3.60 11.20 -2.66
CA THR A 158 5.05 11.19 -2.96
C THR A 158 5.78 12.33 -2.25
N VAL A 159 5.26 13.54 -2.33
CA VAL A 159 5.87 14.69 -1.63
C VAL A 159 5.93 14.46 -0.12
N LEU A 160 4.87 13.95 0.48
CA LEU A 160 4.84 13.66 1.92
C LEU A 160 5.86 12.58 2.30
N MET A 161 5.96 11.51 1.51
CA MET A 161 6.90 10.42 1.76
C MET A 161 8.36 10.85 1.59
N GLU A 162 8.68 11.59 0.54
CA GLU A 162 10.03 12.11 0.30
C GLU A 162 10.50 13.10 1.38
N ASN A 163 9.57 13.78 2.02
CA ASN A 163 9.86 14.67 3.14
C ASN A 163 9.65 14.01 4.51
N HIS A 164 9.46 12.70 4.57
CA HIS A 164 9.26 11.94 5.81
C HIS A 164 8.10 12.45 6.66
N ILE A 165 7.03 12.93 6.03
CA ILE A 165 5.83 13.43 6.71
C ILE A 165 4.81 12.29 6.86
N PRO A 166 4.56 11.79 8.08
CA PRO A 166 3.58 10.76 8.31
C PRO A 166 2.17 11.23 7.95
N HIS A 167 1.48 10.43 7.16
CA HIS A 167 0.13 10.74 6.69
C HIS A 167 -0.76 9.49 6.68
N ASP A 168 -2.07 9.69 6.65
CA ASP A 168 -3.08 8.66 6.46
C ASP A 168 -4.04 9.04 5.33
N PHE A 169 -4.80 8.05 4.83
CA PHE A 169 -5.94 8.33 3.96
C PHE A 169 -7.21 8.52 4.79
N ILE A 170 -8.07 9.45 4.35
CA ILE A 170 -9.40 9.69 4.91
C ILE A 170 -10.41 9.40 3.81
N LEU A 171 -11.14 8.29 3.92
CA LEU A 171 -12.15 7.92 2.94
C LEU A 171 -13.42 8.73 3.13
N ASP A 172 -14.08 9.11 2.05
CA ASP A 172 -15.30 9.94 2.04
C ASP A 172 -16.41 9.40 2.95
N ASN A 173 -16.60 8.09 2.98
CA ASN A 173 -17.62 7.44 3.81
C ASN A 173 -17.24 7.27 5.29
N LEU A 174 -16.08 7.75 5.71
CA LEU A 174 -15.56 7.68 7.07
C LEU A 174 -15.21 9.05 7.64
N VAL A 175 -15.54 10.09 6.90
CA VAL A 175 -15.38 11.48 7.36
C VAL A 175 -16.32 11.73 8.53
N SER A 176 -15.76 12.18 9.64
CA SER A 176 -16.47 12.68 10.79
C SER A 176 -15.63 13.74 11.49
N LYS A 177 -16.25 14.51 12.36
CA LYS A 177 -15.52 15.50 13.16
C LYS A 177 -14.39 14.85 13.93
N GLU A 178 -14.63 13.70 14.52
CA GLU A 178 -13.65 12.94 15.32
C GLU A 178 -12.49 12.45 14.45
N THR A 179 -12.77 12.04 13.22
CA THR A 179 -11.73 11.60 12.27
C THR A 179 -10.88 12.79 11.84
N LEU A 180 -11.49 13.93 11.50
CA LEU A 180 -10.77 15.10 11.04
C LEU A 180 -9.93 15.74 12.14
N GLN A 181 -10.38 15.73 13.39
CA GLN A 181 -9.65 16.28 14.53
C GLN A 181 -8.31 15.58 14.83
N LYS A 182 -8.06 14.41 14.26
CA LYS A 182 -6.79 13.69 14.40
C LYS A 182 -5.66 14.34 13.63
N TYR A 183 -5.98 15.12 12.60
CA TYR A 183 -5.01 15.67 11.67
C TYR A 183 -4.86 17.17 11.84
N GLN A 184 -3.62 17.66 11.72
CA GLN A 184 -3.32 19.09 11.72
C GLN A 184 -3.60 19.71 10.34
N VAL A 185 -3.42 18.91 9.28
CA VAL A 185 -3.62 19.32 7.89
C VAL A 185 -4.37 18.20 7.15
N VAL A 186 -5.31 18.58 6.31
CA VAL A 186 -5.99 17.66 5.40
C VAL A 186 -5.83 18.18 3.98
N PHE A 187 -5.22 17.38 3.12
CA PHE A 187 -5.17 17.63 1.68
C PHE A 187 -6.43 17.10 0.99
N LEU A 188 -6.97 17.90 0.09
CA LEU A 188 -8.10 17.54 -0.77
C LEU A 188 -7.65 17.58 -2.25
N PRO A 189 -6.87 16.59 -2.71
CA PRO A 189 -6.31 16.63 -4.06
C PRO A 189 -7.43 16.52 -5.10
N ASN A 190 -7.63 17.59 -5.85
CA ASN A 190 -8.55 17.63 -6.99
C ASN A 190 -9.94 17.02 -6.74
N VAL A 191 -10.50 17.27 -5.57
CA VAL A 191 -11.81 16.75 -5.16
C VAL A 191 -12.91 17.51 -5.91
N ARG A 192 -13.73 16.82 -6.69
CA ARG A 192 -14.90 17.36 -7.40
C ARG A 192 -16.23 17.07 -6.72
N CYS A 193 -16.31 15.90 -6.10
CA CYS A 193 -17.53 15.42 -5.46
C CYS A 193 -17.29 15.24 -3.96
N MET A 194 -18.03 15.97 -3.18
CA MET A 194 -18.03 15.91 -1.72
C MET A 194 -19.50 15.96 -1.25
N SER A 195 -19.85 15.11 -0.31
CA SER A 195 -21.17 15.15 0.31
C SER A 195 -21.21 16.24 1.39
N ASP A 196 -22.37 16.78 1.63
CA ASP A 196 -22.66 17.69 2.74
C ASP A 196 -22.49 17.01 4.09
#